data_395a0081df42d9e104a0894505c963d3
#
_entry.id   395a0081df42d9e104a0894505c963d3
#
_cell.length_a   1.000
_cell.length_b   1.000
_cell.length_c   1.000
_cell.angle_alpha   90.00
_cell.angle_beta   90.00
_cell.angle_gamma   90.00
#
_symmetry.space_group_name_H-M   'P 1'
#
loop_
_entity.id
_entity.type
_entity.pdbx_description
1 polymer ?
#
loop_
_entity_poly.entity_id
_entity_poly.type
_entity_poly.pdbx_seq_one_letter_code
_entity_poly.pdbx_strand_id
1 'polypeptide(L)'
;MNTTQTLKGELLAAIQINLVKADYEGEVNKALKDYQHKATLPGFRQGKVPFAMIKKMYGQSVLLEKINQKVSEALNNHIIENKLNIIGYPLPELGKEPNDLDNQEEISFYFEAALKPDINVNLKDHQIDDFNIKASEDEIDRTIKSIQDNNKVEEQVAELNEELFDKIFPGQEVKDIETFRTKVAVEMEKQYKAEAERMFYNRAIDKLVDEIKFDLADEFLKRWIVENSEGKISAEDVEKNYEFGYVKSLRWQLIEEALVKQNPDLVLKEEEIRDFVRSMYFGHMDLSTMDDETKERLDNIIDAIIKDEKQRENINNQLADKKLATYLRENMTVNVVDTNYDGFVKAVLPQVEMPEAKETDEDKAE
;
A
#
# COMPACT_ATOMS: atom_id res chain seq x y z
N MET A 1 -15.73 -22.73 -26.95
CA MET A 1 -14.93 -22.41 -25.75
C MET A 1 -15.70 -22.85 -24.51
N ASN A 2 -15.06 -23.55 -23.58
CA ASN A 2 -15.65 -23.97 -22.31
C ASN A 2 -14.65 -23.74 -21.18
N THR A 3 -15.12 -23.20 -20.06
CA THR A 3 -14.30 -22.96 -18.86
C THR A 3 -14.91 -23.72 -17.69
N THR A 4 -14.09 -24.47 -16.98
CA THR A 4 -14.49 -25.23 -15.79
C THR A 4 -13.59 -24.85 -14.62
N GLN A 5 -14.13 -24.94 -13.40
CA GLN A 5 -13.43 -24.65 -12.16
C GLN A 5 -13.56 -25.82 -11.20
N THR A 6 -12.47 -26.09 -10.48
CA THR A 6 -12.46 -27.00 -9.35
C THR A 6 -11.69 -26.37 -8.20
N LEU A 7 -12.13 -26.59 -6.96
CA LEU A 7 -11.41 -26.13 -5.79
C LEU A 7 -10.35 -27.17 -5.40
N LYS A 8 -9.12 -26.70 -5.17
CA LYS A 8 -8.03 -27.45 -4.55
C LYS A 8 -7.89 -27.03 -3.09
N GLY A 9 -8.77 -27.55 -2.24
CA GLY A 9 -8.93 -27.04 -0.86
C GLY A 9 -9.77 -25.77 -0.81
N GLU A 10 -9.62 -24.98 0.25
CA GLU A 10 -10.43 -23.77 0.50
C GLU A 10 -9.87 -22.51 -0.13
N LEU A 11 -8.57 -22.49 -0.38
CA LEU A 11 -7.83 -21.27 -0.74
C LEU A 11 -7.25 -21.25 -2.17
N LEU A 12 -7.47 -22.32 -2.94
CA LEU A 12 -6.92 -22.43 -4.28
C LEU A 12 -7.98 -22.94 -5.27
N ALA A 13 -8.19 -22.19 -6.33
CA ALA A 13 -9.04 -22.60 -7.46
C ALA A 13 -8.18 -23.04 -8.63
N ALA A 14 -8.47 -24.21 -9.20
CA ALA A 14 -7.95 -24.63 -10.50
C ALA A 14 -8.99 -24.32 -11.57
N ILE A 15 -8.57 -23.62 -12.63
CA ILE A 15 -9.41 -23.18 -13.74
C ILE A 15 -8.88 -23.82 -15.02
N GLN A 16 -9.73 -24.58 -15.71
CA GLN A 16 -9.40 -25.18 -17.00
C GLN A 16 -10.20 -24.48 -18.10
N ILE A 17 -9.51 -24.04 -19.15
CA ILE A 17 -10.09 -23.41 -20.33
C ILE A 17 -9.85 -24.30 -21.53
N ASN A 18 -10.91 -24.73 -22.16
CA ASN A 18 -10.87 -25.53 -23.36
C ASN A 18 -11.25 -24.68 -24.58
N LEU A 19 -10.31 -24.50 -25.50
CA LEU A 19 -10.52 -23.79 -26.75
C LEU A 19 -10.64 -24.80 -27.92
N VAL A 20 -11.67 -24.64 -28.72
CA VAL A 20 -11.77 -25.36 -30.01
C VAL A 20 -11.34 -24.43 -31.13
N LYS A 21 -10.88 -25.01 -32.25
CA LYS A 21 -10.37 -24.27 -33.40
C LYS A 21 -11.31 -23.16 -33.89
N ALA A 22 -12.63 -23.42 -33.84
CA ALA A 22 -13.65 -22.46 -34.23
C ALA A 22 -13.63 -21.15 -33.38
N ASP A 23 -13.09 -21.19 -32.16
CA ASP A 23 -13.08 -20.03 -31.24
C ASP A 23 -12.06 -18.95 -31.67
N TYR A 24 -10.99 -19.33 -32.36
CA TYR A 24 -9.88 -18.41 -32.70
C TYR A 24 -9.53 -18.37 -34.20
N GLU A 25 -9.89 -19.38 -35.03
CA GLU A 25 -9.49 -19.44 -36.43
C GLU A 25 -9.95 -18.21 -37.24
N GLY A 26 -11.15 -17.72 -36.98
CA GLY A 26 -11.69 -16.54 -37.64
C GLY A 26 -10.83 -15.28 -37.39
N GLU A 27 -10.43 -15.08 -36.15
CA GLU A 27 -9.59 -13.94 -35.75
C GLU A 27 -8.14 -14.07 -36.27
N VAL A 28 -7.57 -15.27 -36.23
CA VAL A 28 -6.28 -15.55 -36.84
C VAL A 28 -6.27 -15.22 -38.32
N ASN A 29 -7.28 -15.71 -39.09
CA ASN A 29 -7.37 -15.44 -40.51
C ASN A 29 -7.58 -13.95 -40.81
N LYS A 30 -8.35 -13.22 -39.99
CA LYS A 30 -8.52 -11.79 -40.10
C LYS A 30 -7.20 -11.04 -39.84
N ALA A 31 -6.51 -11.36 -38.78
CA ALA A 31 -5.22 -10.77 -38.46
C ALA A 31 -4.17 -10.99 -39.54
N LEU A 32 -4.08 -12.24 -40.09
CA LEU A 32 -3.17 -12.54 -41.18
C LEU A 32 -3.51 -11.76 -42.46
N LYS A 33 -4.80 -11.48 -42.75
CA LYS A 33 -5.20 -10.64 -43.88
C LYS A 33 -4.77 -9.19 -43.64
N ASP A 34 -4.89 -8.69 -42.39
CA ASP A 34 -4.45 -7.35 -42.04
C ASP A 34 -2.92 -7.22 -42.18
N TYR A 35 -2.15 -8.24 -41.74
CA TYR A 35 -0.72 -8.33 -42.02
C TYR A 35 -0.41 -8.35 -43.50
N GLN A 36 -1.18 -9.07 -44.33
CA GLN A 36 -1.01 -9.12 -45.78
C GLN A 36 -1.14 -7.72 -46.41
N HIS A 37 -2.13 -6.93 -45.95
CA HIS A 37 -2.35 -5.57 -46.44
C HIS A 37 -1.21 -4.61 -46.11
N LYS A 38 -0.55 -4.80 -44.94
CA LYS A 38 0.53 -3.94 -44.44
C LYS A 38 1.92 -4.42 -44.90
N ALA A 39 2.07 -5.69 -45.23
CA ALA A 39 3.37 -6.32 -45.53
C ALA A 39 4.04 -5.71 -46.78
N THR A 40 5.31 -5.38 -46.62
CA THR A 40 6.20 -4.97 -47.70
C THR A 40 7.34 -5.96 -47.79
N LEU A 41 7.38 -6.74 -48.87
CA LEU A 41 8.42 -7.77 -49.11
C LEU A 41 9.13 -7.50 -50.45
N PRO A 42 10.45 -7.74 -50.52
CA PRO A 42 11.19 -7.62 -51.78
C PRO A 42 10.51 -8.46 -52.89
N GLY A 43 10.29 -7.84 -54.05
CA GLY A 43 9.63 -8.48 -55.19
C GLY A 43 8.09 -8.41 -55.22
N PHE A 44 7.46 -7.88 -54.18
CA PHE A 44 6.00 -7.71 -54.14
C PHE A 44 5.60 -6.27 -53.85
N ARG A 45 4.56 -5.79 -54.52
CA ARG A 45 3.91 -4.50 -54.16
C ARG A 45 3.19 -4.68 -52.83
N GLN A 46 3.21 -3.63 -51.98
CA GLN A 46 2.50 -3.59 -50.70
C GLN A 46 1.04 -4.09 -50.85
N GLY A 47 0.62 -5.02 -50.01
CA GLY A 47 -0.71 -5.62 -49.99
C GLY A 47 -0.94 -6.68 -51.09
N LYS A 48 0.08 -7.03 -51.93
CA LYS A 48 0.01 -8.05 -52.97
C LYS A 48 0.84 -9.29 -52.71
N VAL A 49 1.36 -9.41 -51.49
CA VAL A 49 2.06 -10.64 -51.06
C VAL A 49 1.07 -11.83 -51.02
N PRO A 50 1.42 -12.99 -51.56
CA PRO A 50 0.53 -14.18 -51.49
C PRO A 50 0.21 -14.53 -50.02
N PHE A 51 -1.07 -14.82 -49.70
CA PHE A 51 -1.52 -15.14 -48.36
C PHE A 51 -0.76 -16.36 -47.75
N ALA A 52 -0.48 -17.39 -48.58
CA ALA A 52 0.30 -18.54 -48.14
C ALA A 52 1.71 -18.16 -47.63
N MET A 53 2.34 -17.12 -48.19
CA MET A 53 3.62 -16.64 -47.74
C MET A 53 3.50 -15.88 -46.41
N ILE A 54 2.48 -15.07 -46.26
CA ILE A 54 2.17 -14.39 -44.98
C ILE A 54 1.88 -15.42 -43.88
N LYS A 55 1.07 -16.44 -44.17
CA LYS A 55 0.78 -17.52 -43.24
C LYS A 55 2.04 -18.29 -42.83
N LYS A 56 2.97 -18.54 -43.77
CA LYS A 56 4.24 -19.19 -43.44
C LYS A 56 5.15 -18.32 -42.55
N MET A 57 5.15 -17.00 -42.75
CA MET A 57 6.05 -16.10 -42.04
C MET A 57 5.50 -15.71 -40.67
N TYR A 58 4.21 -15.46 -40.56
CA TYR A 58 3.57 -14.87 -39.36
C TYR A 58 2.53 -15.78 -38.72
N GLY A 59 2.18 -16.89 -39.36
CA GLY A 59 1.06 -17.74 -38.96
C GLY A 59 1.15 -18.23 -37.52
N GLN A 60 2.30 -18.74 -37.12
CA GLN A 60 2.51 -19.26 -35.76
C GLN A 60 2.46 -18.15 -34.70
N SER A 61 3.13 -17.01 -34.95
CA SER A 61 3.09 -15.87 -34.01
C SER A 61 1.69 -15.30 -33.84
N VAL A 62 0.94 -15.15 -34.97
CA VAL A 62 -0.44 -14.66 -34.93
C VAL A 62 -1.37 -15.65 -34.24
N LEU A 63 -1.16 -16.97 -34.49
CA LEU A 63 -1.92 -18.02 -33.82
C LEU A 63 -1.75 -17.96 -32.30
N LEU A 64 -0.51 -17.92 -31.83
CA LEU A 64 -0.19 -17.82 -30.39
C LEU A 64 -0.76 -16.56 -29.77
N GLU A 65 -0.62 -15.40 -30.45
CA GLU A 65 -1.19 -14.13 -30.00
C GLU A 65 -2.70 -14.22 -29.80
N LYS A 66 -3.43 -14.77 -30.77
CA LYS A 66 -4.90 -14.87 -30.71
C LYS A 66 -5.38 -15.90 -29.70
N ILE A 67 -4.67 -17.03 -29.57
CA ILE A 67 -4.96 -18.01 -28.53
C ILE A 67 -4.77 -17.37 -27.14
N ASN A 68 -3.63 -16.73 -26.88
CA ASN A 68 -3.38 -16.06 -25.60
C ASN A 68 -4.42 -14.99 -25.28
N GLN A 69 -4.82 -14.21 -26.28
CA GLN A 69 -5.89 -13.21 -26.12
C GLN A 69 -7.21 -13.88 -25.69
N LYS A 70 -7.63 -14.96 -26.36
CA LYS A 70 -8.86 -15.70 -26.06
C LYS A 70 -8.82 -16.36 -24.69
N VAL A 71 -7.68 -16.94 -24.31
CA VAL A 71 -7.48 -17.53 -22.98
C VAL A 71 -7.61 -16.46 -21.90
N SER A 72 -6.94 -15.31 -22.07
CA SER A 72 -7.01 -14.21 -21.12
C SER A 72 -8.44 -13.64 -20.99
N GLU A 73 -9.16 -13.46 -22.12
CA GLU A 73 -10.55 -13.03 -22.11
C GLU A 73 -11.44 -14.04 -21.37
N ALA A 74 -11.29 -15.33 -21.63
CA ALA A 74 -12.05 -16.39 -20.99
C ALA A 74 -11.81 -16.46 -19.48
N LEU A 75 -10.54 -16.35 -19.09
CA LEU A 75 -10.11 -16.37 -17.68
C LEU A 75 -10.70 -15.20 -16.91
N ASN A 76 -10.58 -13.97 -17.45
CA ASN A 76 -11.13 -12.78 -16.84
C ASN A 76 -12.66 -12.83 -16.74
N ASN A 77 -13.34 -13.24 -17.80
CA ASN A 77 -14.80 -13.39 -17.79
C ASN A 77 -15.24 -14.41 -16.74
N HIS A 78 -14.54 -15.55 -16.64
CA HIS A 78 -14.85 -16.58 -15.65
C HIS A 78 -14.72 -16.07 -14.21
N ILE A 79 -13.67 -15.30 -13.91
CA ILE A 79 -13.43 -14.69 -12.61
C ILE A 79 -14.57 -13.70 -12.24
N ILE A 80 -14.96 -12.86 -13.22
CA ILE A 80 -16.00 -11.84 -13.02
C ILE A 80 -17.38 -12.49 -12.85
N GLU A 81 -17.76 -13.41 -13.75
CA GLU A 81 -19.07 -14.06 -13.75
C GLU A 81 -19.30 -14.90 -12.49
N ASN A 82 -18.26 -15.59 -12.02
CA ASN A 82 -18.32 -16.39 -10.80
C ASN A 82 -17.99 -15.61 -9.54
N LYS A 83 -17.71 -14.30 -9.65
CA LYS A 83 -17.36 -13.40 -8.53
C LYS A 83 -16.23 -13.97 -7.66
N LEU A 84 -15.22 -14.52 -8.28
CA LEU A 84 -14.08 -15.11 -7.57
C LEU A 84 -13.25 -14.00 -6.93
N ASN A 85 -13.19 -14.00 -5.60
CA ASN A 85 -12.33 -13.11 -4.85
C ASN A 85 -10.92 -13.69 -4.82
N ILE A 86 -10.07 -13.31 -5.78
CA ILE A 86 -8.71 -13.83 -5.92
C ILE A 86 -7.69 -12.86 -5.34
N ILE A 87 -6.53 -13.42 -4.96
CA ILE A 87 -5.32 -12.68 -4.60
C ILE A 87 -4.39 -12.66 -5.81
N GLY A 88 -4.06 -11.46 -6.30
CA GLY A 88 -3.24 -11.31 -7.50
C GLY A 88 -3.96 -11.73 -8.77
N TYR A 89 -3.26 -12.36 -9.70
CA TYR A 89 -3.81 -12.92 -10.92
C TYR A 89 -3.49 -14.41 -11.05
N PRO A 90 -4.29 -15.17 -11.80
CA PRO A 90 -4.06 -16.59 -11.97
C PRO A 90 -2.72 -16.89 -12.66
N LEU A 91 -2.06 -17.94 -12.23
CA LEU A 91 -0.84 -18.45 -12.87
C LEU A 91 -1.11 -19.78 -13.59
N PRO A 92 -0.33 -20.14 -14.61
CA PRO A 92 -0.37 -21.47 -15.19
C PRO A 92 -0.14 -22.54 -14.12
N GLU A 93 -0.91 -23.63 -14.18
CA GLU A 93 -0.78 -24.76 -13.24
C GLU A 93 0.51 -25.53 -13.53
N LEU A 94 1.32 -25.77 -12.51
CA LEU A 94 2.59 -26.49 -12.65
C LEU A 94 2.38 -27.92 -13.14
N GLY A 95 3.20 -28.34 -14.10
CA GLY A 95 3.16 -29.71 -14.66
C GLY A 95 1.99 -30.00 -15.60
N LYS A 96 1.19 -29.00 -15.93
CA LYS A 96 0.13 -29.09 -16.93
C LYS A 96 0.38 -28.10 -18.06
N GLU A 97 1.16 -28.50 -19.02
CA GLU A 97 1.37 -27.70 -20.22
C GLU A 97 0.22 -27.89 -21.20
N PRO A 98 -0.14 -26.87 -22.01
CA PRO A 98 -1.09 -27.06 -23.09
C PRO A 98 -0.54 -28.07 -24.08
N ASN A 99 -1.40 -28.92 -24.57
CA ASN A 99 -1.07 -29.91 -25.62
C ASN A 99 -0.57 -29.23 -26.90
N ASP A 100 0.00 -30.01 -27.85
CA ASP A 100 0.50 -29.49 -29.13
C ASP A 100 -0.53 -28.57 -29.83
N LEU A 101 -0.18 -27.28 -29.95
CA LEU A 101 -1.06 -26.25 -30.47
C LEU A 101 -1.39 -26.37 -31.97
N ASP A 102 -0.56 -27.09 -32.71
CA ASP A 102 -0.67 -27.13 -34.18
C ASP A 102 -1.61 -28.22 -34.71
N ASN A 103 -1.89 -29.28 -33.94
CA ASN A 103 -2.53 -30.49 -34.43
C ASN A 103 -3.80 -30.93 -33.69
N GLN A 104 -4.36 -30.16 -32.78
CA GLN A 104 -5.51 -30.55 -31.98
C GLN A 104 -6.79 -29.79 -32.34
N GLU A 105 -7.91 -30.50 -32.31
CA GLU A 105 -9.25 -29.89 -32.45
C GLU A 105 -9.63 -29.09 -31.20
N GLU A 106 -9.09 -29.47 -30.03
CA GLU A 106 -9.32 -28.84 -28.74
C GLU A 106 -8.01 -28.68 -27.96
N ILE A 107 -7.75 -27.49 -27.44
CA ILE A 107 -6.58 -27.13 -26.65
C ILE A 107 -7.04 -26.78 -25.23
N SER A 108 -6.43 -27.43 -24.22
CA SER A 108 -6.73 -27.21 -22.83
C SER A 108 -5.63 -26.38 -22.15
N PHE A 109 -6.00 -25.32 -21.45
CA PHE A 109 -5.14 -24.49 -20.63
C PHE A 109 -5.56 -24.63 -19.17
N TYR A 110 -4.57 -24.70 -18.29
CA TYR A 110 -4.79 -24.91 -16.86
C TYR A 110 -4.17 -23.78 -16.06
N PHE A 111 -4.96 -23.19 -15.17
CA PHE A 111 -4.55 -22.10 -14.30
C PHE A 111 -4.89 -22.41 -12.86
N GLU A 112 -4.13 -21.79 -11.97
CA GLU A 112 -4.41 -21.74 -10.54
C GLU A 112 -4.60 -20.30 -10.11
N ALA A 113 -5.50 -20.06 -9.15
CA ALA A 113 -5.74 -18.76 -8.55
C ALA A 113 -5.90 -18.90 -7.03
N ALA A 114 -5.16 -18.11 -6.25
CA ALA A 114 -5.37 -18.03 -4.82
C ALA A 114 -6.67 -17.29 -4.52
N LEU A 115 -7.49 -17.85 -3.63
CA LEU A 115 -8.74 -17.24 -3.18
C LEU A 115 -8.49 -16.43 -1.90
N LYS A 116 -9.16 -15.30 -1.75
CA LYS A 116 -9.16 -14.53 -0.50
C LYS A 116 -9.94 -15.31 0.56
N PRO A 117 -9.38 -15.48 1.76
CA PRO A 117 -10.11 -16.06 2.89
C PRO A 117 -11.28 -15.17 3.30
N ASP A 118 -12.28 -15.76 3.93
CA ASP A 118 -13.36 -14.98 4.55
C ASP A 118 -12.90 -14.54 5.95
N ILE A 119 -12.72 -13.23 6.13
CA ILE A 119 -12.17 -12.64 7.35
C ILE A 119 -13.28 -11.83 8.03
N ASN A 120 -13.54 -12.16 9.28
CA ASN A 120 -14.42 -11.37 10.14
C ASN A 120 -13.59 -10.74 11.27
N VAL A 121 -13.58 -9.42 11.35
CA VAL A 121 -12.79 -8.67 12.33
C VAL A 121 -13.71 -8.09 13.40
N ASN A 122 -13.49 -8.49 14.67
CA ASN A 122 -14.13 -7.85 15.80
C ASN A 122 -13.09 -7.04 16.58
N LEU A 123 -13.00 -5.76 16.30
CA LEU A 123 -11.99 -4.87 16.89
C LEU A 123 -12.03 -4.82 18.42
N LYS A 124 -13.19 -5.06 19.07
CA LYS A 124 -13.33 -5.03 20.53
C LYS A 124 -12.58 -6.16 21.23
N ASP A 125 -12.25 -7.23 20.52
CA ASP A 125 -11.48 -8.36 21.07
C ASP A 125 -9.99 -8.06 21.19
N HIS A 126 -9.54 -6.95 20.56
CA HIS A 126 -8.15 -6.54 20.50
C HIS A 126 -7.89 -5.34 21.40
N GLN A 127 -7.07 -5.53 22.45
CA GLN A 127 -6.70 -4.48 23.39
C GLN A 127 -5.35 -3.84 22.99
N ILE A 128 -5.29 -2.50 23.03
CA ILE A 128 -4.08 -1.75 22.71
C ILE A 128 -3.89 -0.57 23.67
N ASP A 129 -2.63 -0.26 24.03
CA ASP A 129 -2.32 0.93 24.79
C ASP A 129 -2.25 2.17 23.87
N ASP A 130 -2.89 3.26 24.28
CA ASP A 130 -2.75 4.59 23.69
C ASP A 130 -2.08 5.52 24.72
N PHE A 131 -1.07 6.28 24.29
CA PHE A 131 -0.23 7.04 25.18
C PHE A 131 -0.63 8.52 25.21
N ASN A 132 -0.96 9.00 26.41
CA ASN A 132 -1.10 10.44 26.68
C ASN A 132 0.23 10.96 27.22
N ILE A 133 1.01 11.58 26.34
CA ILE A 133 2.38 12.00 26.66
C ILE A 133 2.38 13.44 27.13
N LYS A 134 2.88 13.67 28.35
CA LYS A 134 3.08 14.98 28.94
C LYS A 134 4.54 15.36 28.94
N ALA A 135 4.85 16.62 28.63
CA ALA A 135 6.20 17.13 28.74
C ALA A 135 6.60 17.24 30.21
N SER A 136 7.70 16.58 30.59
CA SER A 136 8.27 16.73 31.95
C SER A 136 9.06 18.03 32.07
N GLU A 137 9.24 18.54 33.31
CA GLU A 137 10.02 19.75 33.57
C GLU A 137 11.45 19.62 33.01
N ASP A 138 12.08 18.46 33.15
CA ASP A 138 13.44 18.22 32.63
C ASP A 138 13.50 18.28 31.11
N GLU A 139 12.46 17.82 30.41
CA GLU A 139 12.36 17.92 28.94
C GLU A 139 12.14 19.36 28.50
N ILE A 140 11.29 20.11 29.21
CA ILE A 140 11.04 21.51 28.95
C ILE A 140 12.35 22.32 29.14
N ASP A 141 13.10 22.07 30.24
CA ASP A 141 14.39 22.72 30.48
C ASP A 141 15.43 22.40 29.40
N ARG A 142 15.54 21.16 29.01
CA ARG A 142 16.42 20.74 27.88
C ARG A 142 16.05 21.43 26.57
N THR A 143 14.76 21.53 26.28
CA THR A 143 14.26 22.17 25.06
C THR A 143 14.53 23.68 25.10
N ILE A 144 14.27 24.35 26.20
CA ILE A 144 14.57 25.78 26.37
C ILE A 144 16.07 26.05 26.22
N LYS A 145 16.92 25.20 26.80
CA LYS A 145 18.37 25.30 26.64
C LYS A 145 18.79 25.13 25.19
N SER A 146 18.19 24.17 24.47
CA SER A 146 18.45 24.01 23.06
C SER A 146 17.99 25.21 22.23
N ILE A 147 16.85 25.81 22.54
CA ILE A 147 16.37 27.07 21.94
C ILE A 147 17.38 28.20 22.16
N GLN A 148 17.87 28.37 23.38
CA GLN A 148 18.89 29.37 23.70
C GLN A 148 20.21 29.10 22.92
N ASP A 149 20.68 27.84 22.89
CA ASP A 149 21.89 27.44 22.17
C ASP A 149 21.79 27.66 20.67
N ASN A 150 20.62 27.41 20.07
CA ASN A 150 20.39 27.60 18.64
C ASN A 150 20.21 29.08 18.25
N ASN A 151 20.01 29.97 19.21
CA ASN A 151 19.83 31.43 19.04
C ASN A 151 20.99 32.24 19.63
N LYS A 152 22.19 31.65 19.72
CA LYS A 152 23.39 32.35 20.19
C LYS A 152 23.67 33.63 19.39
N VAL A 153 24.09 34.67 20.09
CA VAL A 153 24.56 35.94 19.53
C VAL A 153 26.02 36.10 19.94
N GLU A 154 26.95 36.27 18.98
CA GLU A 154 28.39 36.40 19.20
C GLU A 154 28.97 35.31 20.13
N GLU A 155 28.57 34.03 19.94
CA GLU A 155 28.95 32.85 20.74
C GLU A 155 28.38 32.86 22.19
N GLN A 156 27.61 33.83 22.58
CA GLN A 156 26.92 33.85 23.87
C GLN A 156 25.53 33.21 23.78
N VAL A 157 25.18 32.43 24.80
CA VAL A 157 23.85 31.79 24.89
C VAL A 157 22.78 32.87 24.93
N ALA A 158 21.73 32.76 24.14
CA ALA A 158 20.67 33.75 24.10
C ALA A 158 19.98 33.88 25.47
N GLU A 159 19.74 35.11 25.89
CA GLU A 159 18.98 35.38 27.11
C GLU A 159 17.50 35.12 26.93
N LEU A 160 16.85 34.64 27.99
CA LEU A 160 15.39 34.45 28.02
C LEU A 160 14.71 35.83 28.24
N ASN A 161 14.46 36.52 27.14
CA ASN A 161 13.84 37.84 27.11
C ASN A 161 12.72 37.93 26.06
N GLU A 162 11.98 39.02 26.04
CA GLU A 162 10.86 39.25 25.13
C GLU A 162 11.27 39.13 23.65
N GLU A 163 12.50 39.51 23.28
CA GLU A 163 13.01 39.44 21.90
C GLU A 163 13.14 37.99 21.45
N LEU A 164 13.71 37.11 22.29
CA LEU A 164 13.79 35.69 22.01
C LEU A 164 12.39 35.05 21.97
N PHE A 165 11.51 35.45 22.91
CA PHE A 165 10.15 34.88 22.97
C PHE A 165 9.33 35.24 21.72
N ASP A 166 9.40 36.48 21.23
CA ASP A 166 8.71 36.90 20.02
C ASP A 166 9.28 36.23 18.76
N LYS A 167 10.60 35.97 18.75
CA LYS A 167 11.26 35.22 17.68
C LYS A 167 10.77 33.77 17.58
N ILE A 168 10.54 33.11 18.74
CA ILE A 168 10.10 31.72 18.80
C ILE A 168 8.60 31.60 18.61
N PHE A 169 7.83 32.54 19.18
CA PHE A 169 6.36 32.59 19.13
C PHE A 169 5.86 33.93 18.57
N PRO A 170 6.08 34.20 17.28
CA PRO A 170 5.77 35.49 16.68
C PRO A 170 4.28 35.82 16.80
N GLY A 171 3.99 37.05 17.32
CA GLY A 171 2.63 37.53 17.43
C GLY A 171 1.80 36.93 18.59
N GLN A 172 2.42 36.18 19.51
CA GLN A 172 1.70 35.50 20.60
C GLN A 172 1.78 36.19 21.97
N GLU A 173 2.29 37.40 22.05
CA GLU A 173 2.39 38.19 23.30
C GLU A 173 2.98 37.44 24.51
N VAL A 174 4.15 36.81 24.35
CA VAL A 174 4.87 36.12 25.44
C VAL A 174 5.76 37.13 26.15
N LYS A 175 5.43 37.49 27.41
CA LYS A 175 6.10 38.57 28.14
C LYS A 175 7.00 38.11 29.31
N ASP A 176 6.84 36.87 29.75
CA ASP A 176 7.55 36.32 30.89
C ASP A 176 7.98 34.87 30.65
N ILE A 177 8.93 34.43 31.48
CA ILE A 177 9.54 33.10 31.38
C ILE A 177 8.51 31.99 31.64
N GLU A 178 7.56 32.19 32.53
CA GLU A 178 6.56 31.19 32.91
C GLU A 178 5.59 30.93 31.73
N THR A 179 5.11 32.00 31.10
CA THR A 179 4.30 31.94 29.89
C THR A 179 5.08 31.29 28.75
N PHE A 180 6.38 31.62 28.59
CA PHE A 180 7.24 30.98 27.57
C PHE A 180 7.38 29.48 27.79
N ARG A 181 7.68 29.04 29.04
CA ARG A 181 7.76 27.62 29.40
C ARG A 181 6.46 26.88 29.10
N THR A 182 5.34 27.47 29.48
CA THR A 182 4.01 26.88 29.21
C THR A 182 3.77 26.69 27.72
N LYS A 183 4.13 27.65 26.87
CA LYS A 183 3.99 27.56 25.42
C LYS A 183 4.94 26.54 24.83
N VAL A 184 6.17 26.44 25.29
CA VAL A 184 7.11 25.40 24.88
C VAL A 184 6.53 24.02 25.21
N ALA A 185 6.02 23.82 26.43
CA ALA A 185 5.39 22.58 26.84
C ALA A 185 4.21 22.19 25.93
N VAL A 186 3.33 23.16 25.63
CA VAL A 186 2.16 22.94 24.74
C VAL A 186 2.60 22.53 23.34
N GLU A 187 3.65 23.15 22.77
CA GLU A 187 4.13 22.81 21.45
C GLU A 187 4.83 21.45 21.44
N MET A 188 5.57 21.10 22.50
CA MET A 188 6.15 19.77 22.69
C MET A 188 5.05 18.70 22.78
N GLU A 189 4.03 18.91 23.61
CA GLU A 189 2.91 17.97 23.76
C GLU A 189 2.12 17.79 22.46
N LYS A 190 2.01 18.83 21.64
CA LYS A 190 1.38 18.73 20.31
C LYS A 190 2.19 17.84 19.37
N GLN A 191 3.53 17.94 19.39
CA GLN A 191 4.41 17.08 18.62
C GLN A 191 4.35 15.63 19.13
N TYR A 192 4.38 15.43 20.46
CA TYR A 192 4.26 14.12 21.08
C TYR A 192 2.92 13.45 20.75
N LYS A 193 1.84 14.21 20.73
CA LYS A 193 0.52 13.70 20.33
C LYS A 193 0.53 13.20 18.88
N ALA A 194 1.11 13.95 17.96
CA ALA A 194 1.21 13.54 16.55
C ALA A 194 2.04 12.25 16.39
N GLU A 195 3.13 12.13 17.16
CA GLU A 195 3.95 10.92 17.16
C GLU A 195 3.21 9.74 17.80
N ALA A 196 2.54 9.93 18.94
CA ALA A 196 1.74 8.91 19.57
C ALA A 196 0.61 8.41 18.65
N GLU A 197 -0.04 9.31 17.90
CA GLU A 197 -1.08 8.96 16.93
C GLU A 197 -0.52 8.07 15.81
N ARG A 198 0.65 8.42 15.27
CA ARG A 198 1.33 7.62 14.24
C ARG A 198 1.74 6.25 14.77
N MET A 199 2.33 6.22 15.97
CA MET A 199 2.75 4.96 16.60
C MET A 199 1.58 4.08 17.01
N PHE A 200 0.47 4.68 17.45
CA PHE A 200 -0.76 3.95 17.72
C PHE A 200 -1.23 3.18 16.48
N TYR A 201 -1.30 3.87 15.31
CA TYR A 201 -1.75 3.25 14.06
C TYR A 201 -0.87 2.06 13.67
N ASN A 202 0.45 2.23 13.66
CA ASN A 202 1.39 1.16 13.33
C ASN A 202 1.27 -0.04 14.29
N ARG A 203 1.17 0.22 15.59
CA ARG A 203 1.01 -0.83 16.61
C ARG A 203 -0.34 -1.54 16.52
N ALA A 204 -1.40 -0.83 16.14
CA ALA A 204 -2.70 -1.42 15.90
C ALA A 204 -2.65 -2.38 14.71
N ILE A 205 -1.99 -1.98 13.60
CA ILE A 205 -1.77 -2.85 12.45
C ILE A 205 -0.99 -4.10 12.86
N ASP A 206 0.16 -3.93 13.49
CA ASP A 206 1.00 -5.04 13.93
C ASP A 206 0.21 -6.03 14.80
N LYS A 207 -0.52 -5.50 15.77
CA LYS A 207 -1.36 -6.30 16.67
C LYS A 207 -2.45 -7.07 15.95
N LEU A 208 -3.18 -6.43 15.03
CA LEU A 208 -4.24 -7.09 14.27
C LEU A 208 -3.67 -8.17 13.36
N VAL A 209 -2.55 -7.93 12.69
CA VAL A 209 -1.86 -8.93 11.86
C VAL A 209 -1.36 -10.12 12.70
N ASP A 210 -0.89 -9.85 13.92
CA ASP A 210 -0.38 -10.89 14.81
C ASP A 210 -1.49 -11.71 15.48
N GLU A 211 -2.64 -11.12 15.75
CA GLU A 211 -3.74 -11.77 16.49
C GLU A 211 -4.79 -12.39 15.56
N ILE A 212 -5.08 -11.77 14.41
CA ILE A 212 -6.05 -12.30 13.44
C ILE A 212 -5.36 -13.34 12.56
N LYS A 213 -5.61 -14.60 12.84
CA LYS A 213 -5.03 -15.73 12.09
C LYS A 213 -6.01 -16.25 11.06
N PHE A 214 -5.53 -16.39 9.84
CA PHE A 214 -6.20 -17.07 8.74
C PHE A 214 -5.14 -17.67 7.81
N ASP A 215 -5.53 -18.73 7.12
CA ASP A 215 -4.64 -19.41 6.19
C ASP A 215 -4.59 -18.67 4.83
N LEU A 216 -3.48 -18.85 4.13
CA LEU A 216 -3.23 -18.34 2.78
C LEU A 216 -2.73 -19.48 1.91
N ALA A 217 -2.84 -19.33 0.59
CA ALA A 217 -2.27 -20.28 -0.36
C ALA A 217 -0.75 -20.01 -0.54
N ASP A 218 0.05 -20.21 0.52
CA ASP A 218 1.43 -19.75 0.62
C ASP A 218 2.31 -20.23 -0.54
N GLU A 219 2.24 -21.51 -0.91
CA GLU A 219 3.03 -22.07 -2.02
C GLU A 219 2.70 -21.40 -3.38
N PHE A 220 1.41 -21.09 -3.58
CA PHE A 220 1.00 -20.34 -4.77
C PHE A 220 1.51 -18.89 -4.70
N LEU A 221 1.36 -18.23 -3.54
CA LEU A 221 1.75 -16.83 -3.36
C LEU A 221 3.26 -16.62 -3.50
N LYS A 222 4.08 -17.53 -2.97
CA LYS A 222 5.54 -17.50 -3.16
C LYS A 222 5.88 -17.54 -4.66
N ARG A 223 5.28 -18.46 -5.42
CA ARG A 223 5.44 -18.55 -6.87
C ARG A 223 4.96 -17.29 -7.56
N TRP A 224 3.80 -16.78 -7.17
CA TRP A 224 3.22 -15.55 -7.74
C TRP A 224 4.14 -14.34 -7.57
N ILE A 225 4.77 -14.17 -6.40
CA ILE A 225 5.73 -13.08 -6.15
C ILE A 225 6.94 -13.19 -7.11
N VAL A 226 7.50 -14.39 -7.28
CA VAL A 226 8.63 -14.61 -8.18
C VAL A 226 8.25 -14.28 -9.63
N GLU A 227 7.14 -14.83 -10.12
CA GLU A 227 6.66 -14.61 -11.49
C GLU A 227 6.36 -13.13 -11.76
N ASN A 228 5.69 -12.45 -10.81
CA ASN A 228 5.35 -11.03 -10.93
C ASN A 228 6.56 -10.10 -10.84
N SER A 229 7.67 -10.55 -10.29
CA SER A 229 8.89 -9.76 -10.19
C SER A 229 9.64 -9.59 -11.52
N GLU A 230 9.23 -10.29 -12.57
CA GLU A 230 9.90 -10.30 -13.88
C GLU A 230 11.40 -10.66 -13.75
N GLY A 231 11.73 -11.56 -12.85
CA GLY A 231 13.11 -12.00 -12.58
C GLY A 231 13.95 -11.07 -11.71
N LYS A 232 13.35 -10.06 -11.09
CA LYS A 232 14.04 -9.13 -10.15
C LYS A 232 14.23 -9.74 -8.76
N ILE A 233 13.38 -10.70 -8.38
CA ILE A 233 13.39 -11.35 -7.07
C ILE A 233 13.53 -12.85 -7.28
N SER A 234 14.50 -13.46 -6.60
CA SER A 234 14.70 -14.91 -6.68
C SER A 234 13.75 -15.67 -5.75
N ALA A 235 13.51 -16.94 -6.04
CA ALA A 235 12.72 -17.81 -5.16
C ALA A 235 13.35 -17.94 -3.75
N GLU A 236 14.69 -17.89 -3.66
CA GLU A 236 15.40 -17.92 -2.38
C GLU A 236 15.17 -16.65 -1.56
N ASP A 237 15.15 -15.48 -2.22
CA ASP A 237 14.85 -14.19 -1.56
C ASP A 237 13.39 -14.14 -1.09
N VAL A 238 12.47 -14.69 -1.88
CA VAL A 238 11.07 -14.81 -1.46
C VAL A 238 10.97 -15.70 -0.24
N GLU A 239 11.59 -16.89 -0.25
CA GLU A 239 11.51 -17.81 0.89
C GLU A 239 12.04 -17.19 2.19
N LYS A 240 13.15 -16.44 2.12
CA LYS A 240 13.74 -15.76 3.29
C LYS A 240 12.90 -14.65 3.86
N ASN A 241 12.19 -13.90 2.98
CA ASN A 241 11.47 -12.68 3.37
C ASN A 241 9.95 -12.87 3.40
N TYR A 242 9.45 -14.09 3.10
CA TYR A 242 8.03 -14.34 2.90
C TYR A 242 7.21 -13.97 4.15
N GLU A 243 7.53 -14.55 5.29
CA GLU A 243 6.77 -14.37 6.54
C GLU A 243 6.84 -12.93 7.07
N PHE A 244 8.03 -12.33 7.09
CA PHE A 244 8.24 -11.03 7.72
C PHE A 244 7.91 -9.83 6.82
N GLY A 245 7.98 -10.01 5.50
CA GLY A 245 7.73 -8.95 4.53
C GLY A 245 6.40 -9.12 3.80
N TYR A 246 6.35 -10.09 2.89
CA TYR A 246 5.23 -10.23 1.96
C TYR A 246 3.92 -10.64 2.65
N VAL A 247 3.96 -11.66 3.50
CA VAL A 247 2.76 -12.17 4.19
C VAL A 247 2.20 -11.14 5.15
N LYS A 248 3.04 -10.46 5.92
CA LYS A 248 2.61 -9.43 6.85
C LYS A 248 1.84 -8.32 6.14
N SER A 249 2.38 -7.80 5.04
CA SER A 249 1.72 -6.77 4.24
C SER A 249 0.42 -7.27 3.61
N LEU A 250 0.42 -8.50 3.07
CA LEU A 250 -0.79 -9.09 2.50
C LEU A 250 -1.88 -9.34 3.55
N ARG A 251 -1.49 -9.85 4.74
CA ARG A 251 -2.45 -10.04 5.86
C ARG A 251 -3.09 -8.72 6.25
N TRP A 252 -2.29 -7.66 6.36
CA TRP A 252 -2.83 -6.34 6.64
C TRP A 252 -3.82 -5.89 5.57
N GLN A 253 -3.44 -5.97 4.29
CA GLN A 253 -4.33 -5.60 3.19
C GLN A 253 -5.67 -6.35 3.23
N LEU A 254 -5.66 -7.65 3.52
CA LEU A 254 -6.88 -8.47 3.61
C LEU A 254 -7.72 -8.10 4.84
N ILE A 255 -7.09 -7.79 5.99
CA ILE A 255 -7.78 -7.30 7.19
C ILE A 255 -8.41 -5.93 6.92
N GLU A 256 -7.68 -5.02 6.28
CA GLU A 256 -8.18 -3.70 5.90
C GLU A 256 -9.39 -3.80 4.95
N GLU A 257 -9.30 -4.63 3.91
CA GLU A 257 -10.41 -4.90 3.00
C GLU A 257 -11.64 -5.44 3.75
N ALA A 258 -11.42 -6.33 4.73
CA ALA A 258 -12.51 -6.87 5.56
C ALA A 258 -13.15 -5.77 6.44
N LEU A 259 -12.34 -4.89 7.04
CA LEU A 259 -12.83 -3.75 7.83
C LEU A 259 -13.65 -2.78 6.97
N VAL A 260 -13.18 -2.44 5.77
CA VAL A 260 -13.90 -1.56 4.82
C VAL A 260 -15.19 -2.21 4.36
N LYS A 261 -15.20 -3.53 4.12
CA LYS A 261 -16.42 -4.28 3.75
C LYS A 261 -17.44 -4.30 4.89
N GLN A 262 -16.99 -4.43 6.14
CA GLN A 262 -17.85 -4.42 7.32
C GLN A 262 -18.36 -3.01 7.67
N ASN A 263 -17.58 -1.97 7.35
CA ASN A 263 -17.94 -0.58 7.61
C ASN A 263 -17.79 0.29 6.33
N PRO A 264 -18.87 0.45 5.55
CA PRO A 264 -18.85 1.26 4.32
C PRO A 264 -18.50 2.73 4.55
N ASP A 265 -18.60 3.25 5.78
CA ASP A 265 -18.19 4.63 6.09
C ASP A 265 -16.68 4.85 5.99
N LEU A 266 -15.89 3.78 5.97
CA LEU A 266 -14.45 3.85 5.70
C LEU A 266 -14.12 4.16 4.23
N VAL A 267 -15.05 3.95 3.32
CA VAL A 267 -14.87 4.31 1.91
C VAL A 267 -14.75 5.83 1.80
N LEU A 268 -13.71 6.30 1.08
CA LEU A 268 -13.47 7.72 0.88
C LEU A 268 -14.54 8.34 -0.03
N LYS A 269 -15.10 9.46 0.41
CA LYS A 269 -16.06 10.27 -0.38
C LYS A 269 -15.31 11.43 -1.02
N GLU A 270 -15.73 11.85 -2.19
CA GLU A 270 -15.10 12.96 -2.95
C GLU A 270 -15.06 14.26 -2.13
N GLU A 271 -16.10 14.52 -1.34
CA GLU A 271 -16.16 15.68 -0.46
C GLU A 271 -15.08 15.62 0.65
N GLU A 272 -14.87 14.45 1.26
CA GLU A 272 -13.82 14.23 2.29
C GLU A 272 -12.42 14.47 1.70
N ILE A 273 -12.20 14.03 0.45
CA ILE A 273 -10.93 14.25 -0.27
C ILE A 273 -10.71 15.76 -0.48
N ARG A 274 -11.72 16.49 -0.93
CA ARG A 274 -11.65 17.94 -1.13
C ARG A 274 -11.37 18.68 0.18
N ASP A 275 -12.04 18.32 1.25
CA ASP A 275 -11.86 18.94 2.56
C ASP A 275 -10.49 18.64 3.14
N PHE A 276 -9.97 17.43 2.92
CA PHE A 276 -8.62 17.05 3.32
C PHE A 276 -7.57 17.86 2.56
N VAL A 277 -7.69 17.99 1.24
CA VAL A 277 -6.81 18.84 0.42
C VAL A 277 -6.87 20.29 0.88
N ARG A 278 -8.08 20.81 1.13
CA ARG A 278 -8.29 22.17 1.65
C ARG A 278 -7.58 22.37 3.00
N SER A 279 -7.75 21.44 3.91
CA SER A 279 -7.10 21.44 5.22
C SER A 279 -5.57 21.37 5.13
N MET A 280 -5.05 20.54 4.25
CA MET A 280 -3.60 20.30 4.07
C MET A 280 -2.88 21.54 3.51
N TYR A 281 -3.43 22.15 2.48
CA TYR A 281 -2.75 23.25 1.77
C TYR A 281 -3.19 24.65 2.23
N PHE A 282 -4.41 24.78 2.74
CA PHE A 282 -5.02 26.07 3.05
C PHE A 282 -5.59 26.15 4.48
N GLY A 283 -5.30 25.17 5.34
CA GLY A 283 -5.82 25.10 6.71
C GLY A 283 -5.41 26.26 7.63
N HIS A 284 -4.40 27.04 7.23
CA HIS A 284 -3.96 28.25 7.94
C HIS A 284 -4.73 29.52 7.52
N MET A 285 -5.57 29.42 6.46
CA MET A 285 -6.31 30.54 5.91
C MET A 285 -7.74 30.60 6.46
N ASP A 286 -8.18 31.76 6.89
CA ASP A 286 -9.56 31.96 7.33
C ASP A 286 -10.48 32.15 6.12
N LEU A 287 -11.13 31.06 5.70
CA LEU A 287 -12.04 31.06 4.56
C LEU A 287 -13.29 31.94 4.77
N SER A 288 -13.64 32.28 6.02
CA SER A 288 -14.81 33.08 6.33
C SER A 288 -14.64 34.54 5.91
N THR A 289 -13.39 35.01 5.84
CA THR A 289 -13.02 36.38 5.49
C THR A 289 -12.79 36.60 4.00
N MET A 290 -12.82 35.52 3.19
CA MET A 290 -12.53 35.58 1.76
C MET A 290 -13.76 35.92 0.91
N ASP A 291 -13.53 36.69 -0.15
CA ASP A 291 -14.52 36.91 -1.18
C ASP A 291 -14.79 35.67 -2.05
N ASP A 292 -15.88 35.70 -2.79
CA ASP A 292 -16.31 34.55 -3.58
C ASP A 292 -15.33 34.25 -4.75
N GLU A 293 -14.64 35.26 -5.31
CA GLU A 293 -13.65 35.08 -6.37
C GLU A 293 -12.42 34.31 -5.85
N THR A 294 -11.96 34.63 -4.62
CA THR A 294 -10.86 33.94 -3.97
C THR A 294 -11.24 32.48 -3.63
N LYS A 295 -12.47 32.23 -3.15
CA LYS A 295 -12.97 30.88 -2.91
C LYS A 295 -13.02 30.04 -4.19
N GLU A 296 -13.52 30.62 -5.28
CA GLU A 296 -13.56 29.94 -6.59
C GLU A 296 -12.14 29.60 -7.09
N ARG A 297 -11.17 30.50 -6.91
CA ARG A 297 -9.76 30.24 -7.25
C ARG A 297 -9.18 29.08 -6.42
N LEU A 298 -9.47 29.02 -5.12
CA LEU A 298 -9.05 27.92 -4.25
C LEU A 298 -9.67 26.58 -4.70
N ASP A 299 -10.96 26.57 -5.00
CA ASP A 299 -11.62 25.36 -5.49
C ASP A 299 -11.03 24.87 -6.82
N ASN A 300 -10.69 25.79 -7.73
CA ASN A 300 -10.00 25.45 -8.98
C ASN A 300 -8.60 24.84 -8.75
N ILE A 301 -7.86 25.33 -7.72
CA ILE A 301 -6.56 24.76 -7.35
C ILE A 301 -6.75 23.35 -6.75
N ILE A 302 -7.74 23.18 -5.86
CA ILE A 302 -8.07 21.86 -5.28
C ILE A 302 -8.43 20.87 -6.39
N ASP A 303 -9.24 21.28 -7.36
CA ASP A 303 -9.62 20.45 -8.51
C ASP A 303 -8.41 20.06 -9.36
N ALA A 304 -7.46 20.98 -9.55
CA ALA A 304 -6.24 20.69 -10.30
C ALA A 304 -5.34 19.67 -9.56
N ILE A 305 -5.24 19.78 -8.24
CA ILE A 305 -4.50 18.83 -7.39
C ILE A 305 -5.14 17.43 -7.46
N ILE A 306 -6.47 17.35 -7.35
CA ILE A 306 -7.21 16.08 -7.37
C ILE A 306 -7.20 15.42 -8.76
N LYS A 307 -7.10 16.20 -9.84
CA LYS A 307 -7.01 15.68 -11.22
C LYS A 307 -5.65 15.05 -11.55
N ASP A 308 -4.60 15.41 -10.84
CA ASP A 308 -3.31 14.76 -10.98
C ASP A 308 -3.36 13.37 -10.31
N GLU A 309 -3.25 12.31 -11.11
CA GLU A 309 -3.42 10.93 -10.65
C GLU A 309 -2.46 10.57 -9.49
N LYS A 310 -1.20 11.00 -9.58
CA LYS A 310 -0.18 10.67 -8.57
C LYS A 310 -0.43 11.42 -7.26
N GLN A 311 -0.83 12.69 -7.33
CA GLN A 311 -1.18 13.47 -6.14
C GLN A 311 -2.45 12.91 -5.50
N ARG A 312 -3.47 12.59 -6.31
CA ARG A 312 -4.71 11.98 -5.84
C ARG A 312 -4.48 10.66 -5.12
N GLU A 313 -3.64 9.78 -5.68
CA GLU A 313 -3.28 8.51 -5.03
C GLU A 313 -2.64 8.75 -3.66
N ASN A 314 -1.67 9.66 -3.58
CA ASN A 314 -1.02 10.00 -2.31
C ASN A 314 -2.00 10.59 -1.29
N ILE A 315 -2.88 11.50 -1.72
CA ILE A 315 -3.92 12.11 -0.87
C ILE A 315 -4.88 11.05 -0.37
N ASN A 316 -5.35 10.16 -1.26
CA ASN A 316 -6.25 9.07 -0.91
C ASN A 316 -5.62 8.15 0.15
N ASN A 317 -4.36 7.76 -0.03
CA ASN A 317 -3.64 6.92 0.93
C ASN A 317 -3.54 7.60 2.30
N GLN A 318 -3.12 8.86 2.35
CA GLN A 318 -3.03 9.61 3.61
C GLN A 318 -4.39 9.79 4.31
N LEU A 319 -5.44 10.07 3.56
CA LEU A 319 -6.79 10.22 4.10
C LEU A 319 -7.36 8.88 4.58
N ALA A 320 -7.13 7.81 3.82
CA ALA A 320 -7.52 6.45 4.20
C ALA A 320 -6.85 6.03 5.51
N ASP A 321 -5.51 6.20 5.61
CA ASP A 321 -4.75 5.90 6.82
C ASP A 321 -5.27 6.68 8.03
N LYS A 322 -5.51 7.99 7.87
CA LYS A 322 -6.05 8.84 8.94
C LYS A 322 -7.43 8.40 9.38
N LYS A 323 -8.30 8.08 8.42
CA LYS A 323 -9.68 7.63 8.68
C LYS A 323 -9.69 6.27 9.38
N LEU A 324 -8.84 5.36 8.91
CA LEU A 324 -8.69 4.03 9.50
C LEU A 324 -8.06 4.10 10.90
N ALA A 325 -7.03 4.94 11.11
CA ALA A 325 -6.45 5.15 12.44
C ALA A 325 -7.48 5.64 13.46
N THR A 326 -8.33 6.60 13.06
CA THR A 326 -9.44 7.09 13.90
C THR A 326 -10.43 5.96 14.21
N TYR A 327 -10.82 5.22 13.19
CA TYR A 327 -11.76 4.10 13.33
C TYR A 327 -11.23 3.01 14.25
N LEU A 328 -9.96 2.63 14.12
CA LEU A 328 -9.32 1.65 14.99
C LEU A 328 -9.29 2.14 16.46
N ARG A 329 -8.94 3.41 16.69
CA ARG A 329 -8.91 3.99 18.04
C ARG A 329 -10.30 4.00 18.70
N GLU A 330 -11.35 4.27 17.95
CA GLU A 330 -12.72 4.33 18.45
C GLU A 330 -13.34 2.96 18.69
N ASN A 331 -12.89 1.92 18.00
CA ASN A 331 -13.53 0.61 17.98
C ASN A 331 -12.72 -0.50 18.64
N MET A 332 -11.40 -0.36 18.82
CA MET A 332 -10.58 -1.28 19.62
C MET A 332 -10.78 -1.04 21.12
N THR A 333 -10.39 -2.00 21.93
CA THR A 333 -10.32 -1.82 23.39
C THR A 333 -9.05 -1.06 23.74
N VAL A 334 -9.17 0.28 23.94
CA VAL A 334 -8.04 1.16 24.19
C VAL A 334 -7.81 1.36 25.68
N ASN A 335 -6.58 1.13 26.15
CA ASN A 335 -6.11 1.44 27.49
C ASN A 335 -5.23 2.71 27.43
N VAL A 336 -5.70 3.81 28.02
CA VAL A 336 -4.95 5.08 28.03
C VAL A 336 -3.87 5.04 29.10
N VAL A 337 -2.61 5.27 28.69
CA VAL A 337 -1.44 5.26 29.57
C VAL A 337 -0.84 6.66 29.63
N ASP A 338 -0.91 7.30 30.79
CA ASP A 338 -0.25 8.58 31.03
C ASP A 338 1.26 8.36 31.21
N THR A 339 2.08 9.08 30.46
CA THR A 339 3.54 8.96 30.53
C THR A 339 4.23 10.24 30.07
N ASN A 340 5.57 10.32 30.28
CA ASN A 340 6.42 11.30 29.60
C ASN A 340 7.03 10.70 28.32
N TYR A 341 7.77 11.49 27.55
CA TYR A 341 8.33 11.05 26.28
C TYR A 341 9.32 9.88 26.43
N ASP A 342 10.18 9.93 27.46
CA ASP A 342 11.14 8.86 27.74
C ASP A 342 10.44 7.52 28.07
N GLY A 343 9.33 7.56 28.82
CA GLY A 343 8.50 6.40 29.12
C GLY A 343 7.79 5.85 27.88
N PHE A 344 7.27 6.74 27.04
CA PHE A 344 6.67 6.38 25.76
C PHE A 344 7.68 5.67 24.84
N VAL A 345 8.86 6.26 24.65
CA VAL A 345 9.92 5.67 23.81
C VAL A 345 10.29 4.26 24.28
N LYS A 346 10.43 4.07 25.60
CA LYS A 346 10.71 2.73 26.18
C LYS A 346 9.59 1.72 25.95
N ALA A 347 8.34 2.19 25.93
CA ALA A 347 7.18 1.32 25.75
C ALA A 347 6.95 0.91 24.29
N VAL A 348 7.29 1.78 23.32
CA VAL A 348 6.99 1.54 21.89
C VAL A 348 8.17 1.01 21.08
N LEU A 349 9.42 1.30 21.49
CA LEU A 349 10.57 0.71 20.84
C LEU A 349 10.73 -0.74 21.32
N PRO A 350 10.94 -1.71 20.41
CA PRO A 350 11.30 -3.06 20.80
C PRO A 350 12.57 -2.97 21.64
N GLN A 351 12.57 -3.62 22.80
CA GLN A 351 13.80 -3.84 23.57
C GLN A 351 14.72 -4.69 22.69
N VAL A 352 15.65 -4.04 21.99
CA VAL A 352 16.76 -4.74 21.38
C VAL A 352 17.58 -5.28 22.55
N GLU A 353 17.41 -6.55 22.89
CA GLU A 353 18.37 -7.27 23.74
C GLU A 353 19.73 -7.12 23.04
N MET A 354 20.51 -6.18 23.51
CA MET A 354 21.93 -6.14 23.13
C MET A 354 22.54 -7.46 23.63
N PRO A 355 23.12 -8.27 22.76
CA PRO A 355 23.83 -9.46 23.24
C PRO A 355 24.86 -8.98 24.22
N GLU A 356 24.81 -9.51 25.44
CA GLU A 356 25.84 -9.28 26.46
C GLU A 356 27.21 -9.46 25.81
N ALA A 357 28.03 -8.41 25.83
CA ALA A 357 29.40 -8.47 25.42
C ALA A 357 30.07 -9.57 26.28
N LYS A 358 30.35 -10.73 25.67
CA LYS A 358 31.20 -11.73 26.31
C LYS A 358 32.52 -11.04 26.56
N GLU A 359 32.80 -10.76 27.84
CA GLU A 359 34.17 -10.47 28.30
C GLU A 359 35.06 -11.62 27.83
N THR A 360 35.88 -11.34 26.85
CA THR A 360 36.96 -12.26 26.49
C THR A 360 37.99 -12.19 27.60
N ASP A 361 38.06 -13.27 28.40
CA ASP A 361 39.19 -13.57 29.27
C ASP A 361 40.46 -13.78 28.42
N GLU A 362 41.13 -12.70 28.09
CA GLU A 362 42.51 -12.71 27.61
C GLU A 362 43.32 -11.71 28.44
N ASP A 363 43.66 -12.14 29.67
CA ASP A 363 44.83 -11.63 30.38
C ASP A 363 45.11 -12.54 31.59
N LYS A 364 45.50 -13.77 31.31
CA LYS A 364 46.27 -14.60 32.26
C LYS A 364 47.18 -15.55 31.48
N ALA A 365 48.32 -15.03 31.02
CA ALA A 365 49.54 -15.84 30.88
C ALA A 365 50.74 -14.88 30.71
N GLU A 366 51.58 -14.89 31.75
CA GLU A 366 52.91 -14.32 31.92
C GLU A 366 53.06 -12.87 32.27
#